data_8f433be0a03af528822ca4b948c6bf4d
#
_entry.id   8f433be0a03af528822ca4b948c6bf4d
#
_cell.length_a   1.000
_cell.length_b   1.000
_cell.length_c   1.000
_cell.angle_alpha   90.00
_cell.angle_beta   90.00
_cell.angle_gamma   90.00
#
_symmetry.space_group_name_H-M   'P 1'
#
loop_
_entity.id
_entity.type
_entity.pdbx_description
1 polymer ?
#
loop_
_entity_poly.entity_id
_entity_poly.type
_entity_poly.pdbx_seq_one_letter_code
_entity_poly.pdbx_strand_id
1 'polypeptide(L)'
;MLRITEVDGCLVVEGRISGPWVDELARAVGRGSEARAVDVSGVGYVDPAGAKLLLSLIAQGIAIRESSAYIAEVLKGAGRES
;
A
#
# COMPACT_ATOMS: atom_id res chain seq x y z
N MET A 1 1.09 8.63 -11.14
CA MET A 1 -0.06 7.81 -11.52
C MET A 1 -0.05 6.50 -10.73
N LEU A 2 -1.20 6.03 -10.31
CA LEU A 2 -1.32 4.79 -9.56
C LEU A 2 -2.29 3.86 -10.26
N ARG A 3 -1.91 2.59 -10.40
CA ARG A 3 -2.76 1.58 -10.99
C ARG A 3 -3.04 0.50 -9.94
N ILE A 4 -4.31 0.19 -9.75
CA ILE A 4 -4.76 -0.81 -8.78
C ILE A 4 -5.57 -1.85 -9.50
N THR A 5 -5.20 -3.13 -9.34
CA THR A 5 -5.90 -4.25 -9.94
C THR A 5 -6.16 -5.29 -8.86
N GLU A 6 -7.37 -5.80 -8.77
CA GLU A 6 -7.70 -6.87 -7.82
C GLU A 6 -7.61 -8.23 -8.50
N VAL A 7 -6.85 -9.14 -7.90
CA VAL A 7 -6.66 -10.50 -8.40
C VAL A 7 -6.71 -11.46 -7.21
N ASP A 8 -7.73 -12.30 -7.16
CA ASP A 8 -7.88 -13.36 -6.14
C ASP A 8 -7.67 -12.88 -4.69
N GLY A 9 -8.30 -11.77 -4.35
CA GLY A 9 -8.20 -11.22 -2.99
C GLY A 9 -6.92 -10.45 -2.72
N CYS A 10 -6.12 -10.20 -3.75
CA CYS A 10 -4.90 -9.41 -3.64
C CYS A 10 -5.03 -8.15 -4.51
N LEU A 11 -4.75 -6.99 -3.93
CA LEU A 11 -4.69 -5.76 -4.70
C LEU A 11 -3.27 -5.57 -5.22
N VAL A 12 -3.14 -5.62 -6.54
CA VAL A 12 -1.84 -5.39 -7.19
C VAL A 12 -1.72 -3.89 -7.47
N VAL A 13 -0.75 -3.25 -6.87
CA VAL A 13 -0.57 -1.80 -6.96
C VAL A 13 0.70 -1.49 -7.73
N GLU A 14 0.58 -0.58 -8.69
CA GLU A 14 1.72 -0.18 -9.53
C GLU A 14 1.78 1.34 -9.62
N GLY A 15 2.99 1.88 -9.69
CA GLY A 15 3.21 3.31 -9.85
C GLY A 15 3.68 3.99 -8.59
N ARG A 16 3.06 5.12 -8.24
CA ARG A 16 3.44 5.92 -7.08
C ARG A 16 2.30 6.01 -6.07
N ILE A 17 2.60 5.70 -4.83
CA ILE A 17 1.64 5.89 -3.74
C ILE A 17 1.96 7.25 -3.13
N SER A 18 1.41 8.30 -3.71
CA SER A 18 1.68 9.68 -3.28
C SER A 18 0.52 10.60 -3.60
N GLY A 19 0.40 11.70 -2.85
CA GLY A 19 -0.61 12.72 -3.08
C GLY A 19 -2.03 12.17 -3.08
N PRO A 20 -2.86 12.55 -4.07
CA PRO A 20 -4.25 12.09 -4.12
C PRO A 20 -4.39 10.57 -4.35
N TRP A 21 -3.34 9.91 -4.83
CA TRP A 21 -3.37 8.47 -5.06
C TRP A 21 -3.40 7.67 -3.76
N VAL A 22 -2.95 8.27 -2.64
CA VAL A 22 -3.07 7.65 -1.32
C VAL A 22 -4.54 7.43 -0.98
N ASP A 23 -5.40 8.42 -1.24
CA ASP A 23 -6.84 8.30 -1.01
C ASP A 23 -7.47 7.26 -1.92
N GLU A 24 -7.02 7.18 -3.17
CA GLU A 24 -7.50 6.18 -4.11
C GLU A 24 -7.24 4.76 -3.59
N LEU A 25 -6.04 4.52 -3.08
CA LEU A 25 -5.69 3.22 -2.54
C LEU A 25 -6.52 2.92 -1.29
N ALA A 26 -6.69 3.90 -0.41
CA ALA A 26 -7.49 3.74 0.80
C ALA A 26 -8.94 3.36 0.46
N ARG A 27 -9.52 4.00 -0.55
CA ARG A 27 -10.87 3.69 -1.00
C ARG A 27 -10.98 2.31 -1.61
N ALA A 28 -9.98 1.92 -2.41
CA ALA A 28 -9.97 0.60 -3.04
C ALA A 28 -9.97 -0.50 -1.99
N VAL A 29 -9.24 -0.33 -0.90
CA VAL A 29 -9.21 -1.30 0.20
C VAL A 29 -10.52 -1.26 1.00
N GLY A 30 -11.08 -0.05 1.20
CA GLY A 30 -12.25 0.14 2.06
C GLY A 30 -13.60 -0.16 1.45
N ARG A 31 -13.69 -0.37 0.14
CA ARG A 31 -14.97 -0.51 -0.59
C ARG A 31 -15.58 -1.91 -0.53
N GLY A 32 -15.68 -2.51 0.62
CA GLY A 32 -16.20 -3.86 0.70
C GLY A 32 -15.29 -4.85 -0.02
N SER A 33 -14.07 -4.44 -0.28
CA SER A 33 -13.07 -5.30 -0.86
C SER A 33 -12.74 -6.41 0.12
N GLU A 34 -12.67 -7.64 -0.39
CA GLU A 34 -12.24 -8.77 0.40
C GLU A 34 -10.74 -8.96 0.32
N ALA A 35 -10.02 -7.91 -0.08
CA ALA A 35 -8.58 -7.95 -0.22
C ALA A 35 -7.92 -8.29 1.11
N ARG A 36 -7.10 -9.33 1.10
CA ARG A 36 -6.34 -9.79 2.26
C ARG A 36 -4.88 -9.43 2.16
N ALA A 37 -4.46 -8.97 1.00
CA ALA A 37 -3.08 -8.64 0.72
C ALA A 37 -3.00 -7.53 -0.29
N VAL A 38 -1.90 -6.79 -0.25
CA VAL A 38 -1.58 -5.76 -1.23
C VAL A 38 -0.19 -6.09 -1.76
N ASP A 39 -0.10 -6.27 -3.08
CA ASP A 39 1.16 -6.54 -3.76
C ASP A 39 1.74 -5.21 -4.23
N VAL A 40 2.91 -4.87 -3.76
CA VAL A 40 3.56 -3.58 -4.07
C VAL A 40 4.80 -3.74 -4.95
N SER A 41 4.91 -4.87 -5.65
CA SER A 41 6.07 -5.15 -6.50
C SER A 41 6.29 -4.09 -7.59
N GLY A 42 5.19 -3.49 -8.08
CA GLY A 42 5.27 -2.46 -9.12
C GLY A 42 5.33 -1.02 -8.60
N VAL A 43 5.46 -0.83 -7.28
CA VAL A 43 5.49 0.50 -6.68
C VAL A 43 6.92 1.03 -6.66
N GLY A 44 7.14 2.17 -7.30
CA GLY A 44 8.46 2.80 -7.37
C GLY A 44 8.67 3.94 -6.39
N TYR A 45 7.61 4.41 -5.76
CA TYR A 45 7.71 5.54 -4.82
C TYR A 45 6.54 5.53 -3.85
N VAL A 46 6.82 5.82 -2.58
CA VAL A 46 5.81 5.96 -1.53
C VAL A 46 6.15 7.21 -0.72
N ASP A 47 5.21 8.16 -0.64
CA ASP A 47 5.41 9.34 0.19
C ASP A 47 5.07 9.03 1.66
N PRO A 48 5.34 9.96 2.61
CA PRO A 48 5.04 9.70 4.02
C PRO A 48 3.59 9.33 4.30
N ALA A 49 2.65 9.96 3.61
CA ALA A 49 1.23 9.64 3.78
C ALA A 49 0.92 8.23 3.25
N GLY A 50 1.53 7.85 2.13
CA GLY A 50 1.40 6.49 1.59
C GLY A 50 1.97 5.44 2.53
N ALA A 51 3.12 5.74 3.14
CA ALA A 51 3.73 4.83 4.12
C ALA A 51 2.82 4.62 5.33
N LYS A 52 2.21 5.68 5.82
CA LYS A 52 1.26 5.59 6.94
C LYS A 52 0.04 4.75 6.57
N LEU A 53 -0.45 4.91 5.33
CA LEU A 53 -1.56 4.09 4.85
C LEU A 53 -1.18 2.62 4.84
N LEU A 54 -0.02 2.27 4.30
CA LEU A 54 0.43 0.88 4.26
C LEU A 54 0.55 0.29 5.67
N LEU A 55 1.08 1.04 6.62
CA LEU A 55 1.15 0.60 8.02
C LEU A 55 -0.25 0.38 8.60
N SER A 56 -1.18 1.25 8.27
CA SER A 56 -2.58 1.12 8.70
C SER A 56 -3.20 -0.17 8.16
N LEU A 57 -2.91 -0.51 6.90
CA LEU A 57 -3.40 -1.75 6.28
C LEU A 57 -2.84 -2.97 7.01
N ILE A 58 -1.56 -2.94 7.35
CA ILE A 58 -0.93 -4.02 8.11
C ILE A 58 -1.62 -4.17 9.47
N ALA A 59 -1.92 -3.06 10.13
CA ALA A 59 -2.61 -3.08 11.43
C ALA A 59 -4.02 -3.67 11.32
N GLN A 60 -4.64 -3.58 10.15
CA GLN A 60 -5.96 -4.16 9.87
C GLN A 60 -5.89 -5.64 9.49
N GLY A 61 -4.70 -6.21 9.45
CA GLY A 61 -4.52 -7.61 9.10
C GLY A 61 -4.27 -7.86 7.62
N ILE A 62 -4.06 -6.81 6.84
CA ILE A 62 -3.76 -6.93 5.41
C ILE A 62 -2.27 -7.10 5.23
N ALA A 63 -1.87 -8.17 4.55
CA ALA A 63 -0.46 -8.44 4.29
C ALA A 63 0.07 -7.56 3.16
N ILE A 64 1.29 -7.05 3.30
CA ILE A 64 1.98 -6.36 2.22
C ILE A 64 2.93 -7.38 1.59
N ARG A 65 2.67 -7.72 0.33
CA ARG A 65 3.42 -8.74 -0.40
C ARG A 65 4.36 -8.12 -1.42
N GLU A 66 5.42 -8.84 -1.72
CA GLU A 66 6.39 -8.45 -2.75
C GLU A 66 7.01 -7.08 -2.48
N SER A 67 7.19 -6.74 -1.20
CA SER A 67 7.81 -5.47 -0.84
C SER A 67 9.30 -5.50 -1.20
N SER A 68 9.75 -4.44 -1.89
CA SER A 68 11.16 -4.27 -2.19
C SER A 68 11.90 -3.78 -0.95
N ALA A 69 13.23 -3.79 -0.99
CA ALA A 69 14.04 -3.22 0.08
C ALA A 69 13.69 -1.76 0.33
N TYR A 70 13.37 -1.01 -0.75
CA TYR A 70 12.93 0.37 -0.65
C TYR A 70 11.64 0.49 0.17
N ILE A 71 10.62 -0.31 -0.15
CA ILE A 71 9.33 -0.28 0.57
C ILE A 71 9.54 -0.67 2.03
N ALA A 72 10.32 -1.70 2.29
CA ALA A 72 10.61 -2.13 3.66
C ALA A 72 11.26 -1.01 4.49
N GLU A 73 12.19 -0.28 3.91
CA GLU A 73 12.83 0.85 4.58
C GLU A 73 11.86 2.00 4.82
N VAL A 74 10.99 2.29 3.85
CA VAL A 74 9.99 3.34 3.99
C VAL A 74 9.04 3.02 5.15
N LEU A 75 8.55 1.79 5.21
CA LEU A 75 7.63 1.37 6.27
C LEU A 75 8.29 1.40 7.64
N LYS A 76 9.54 0.98 7.71
CA LYS A 76 10.32 0.99 8.94
C LYS A 76 10.51 2.42 9.46
N GLY A 77 10.85 3.35 8.57
CA GLY A 77 11.00 4.76 8.94
C GLY A 77 9.68 5.38 9.40
N ALA A 78 8.58 5.10 8.71
CA ALA A 78 7.26 5.61 9.10
C ALA A 78 6.82 5.06 10.46
N GLY A 79 7.13 3.80 10.74
CA GLY A 79 6.80 3.19 12.03
C GLY A 79 7.53 3.85 13.20
N ARG A 80 8.75 4.35 12.97
CA ARG A 80 9.53 5.01 14.00
C ARG A 80 9.02 6.39 14.36
N GLU A 81 8.37 7.05 13.40
CA GLU A 81 7.86 8.42 13.59
C GLU A 81 6.49 8.47 14.25
N SER A 82 5.82 7.37 14.33
CA SER A 82 4.46 7.31 14.88
C SER A 82 4.42 7.21 16.39
#